data_6767ccf87dd2ee7421a5348688ea65b6
#
_entry.id   6767ccf87dd2ee7421a5348688ea65b6
#
_cell.length_a   1.000
_cell.length_b   1.000
_cell.length_c   1.000
_cell.angle_alpha   90.00
_cell.angle_beta   90.00
_cell.angle_gamma   90.00
#
_symmetry.space_group_name_H-M   'P 1'
#
loop_
_entity.id
_entity.type
_entity.pdbx_description
1 polymer ?
#
loop_
_entity_poly.entity_id
_entity_poly.type
_entity_poly.pdbx_seq_one_letter_code
_entity_poly.pdbx_strand_id
1 'polypeptide(L)'
;MKRRSFHAWAALVLAATGRPAAAAADIGDADTLGAIERAVAGRLGVQAYDLDSGRSLGHRADERFPLCSTFKWLLAAAVLARVDAGRERLERRIVYGREALLEYAPVTAPRVGGQGLSVAELCAAAVTVSDNTAANLLLDTLGGPAAFTSFVRTLGDRVTRLDRREPALNEARPGDERDTTSPAAMVAALRQALFGGTLSRRSSELLLQWMVASSTGAKRLRAGFPADWKVGDKTGSGGEGTTNDVAVVWPPGRAPLLVAAYLTECQAPLEAREAALALVARRVRVGLLG
;
A
#
# COMPACT_ATOMS: atom_id res chain seq x y z
N MET A 1 -84.66 8.31 41.27
CA MET A 1 -83.41 8.02 42.01
C MET A 1 -82.63 6.98 41.30
N LYS A 2 -81.57 7.36 40.56
CA LYS A 2 -80.78 6.45 39.77
C LYS A 2 -79.32 6.46 40.30
N ARG A 3 -78.85 5.34 40.81
CA ARG A 3 -77.47 5.14 41.27
C ARG A 3 -76.55 4.92 40.02
N ARG A 4 -75.54 5.71 39.88
CA ARG A 4 -74.47 5.53 38.87
C ARG A 4 -73.30 4.76 39.53
N SER A 5 -72.98 3.59 39.00
CA SER A 5 -71.83 2.78 39.38
C SER A 5 -70.62 3.29 38.64
N PHE A 6 -69.51 3.61 39.37
CA PHE A 6 -68.21 3.94 38.82
C PHE A 6 -67.40 2.64 38.69
N HIS A 7 -67.00 2.32 37.48
CA HIS A 7 -66.05 1.24 37.23
C HIS A 7 -64.68 1.84 37.22
N ALA A 8 -63.84 1.44 38.19
CA ALA A 8 -62.43 1.75 38.22
C ALA A 8 -61.67 0.80 37.28
N TRP A 9 -60.96 1.37 36.30
CA TRP A 9 -60.02 0.64 35.48
C TRP A 9 -58.62 0.66 36.15
N ALA A 10 -58.13 -0.50 36.58
CA ALA A 10 -56.77 -0.65 37.03
C ALA A 10 -55.82 -0.76 35.83
N ALA A 11 -54.97 0.23 35.64
CA ALA A 11 -53.90 0.17 34.63
C ALA A 11 -52.76 -0.71 35.14
N LEU A 12 -52.53 -1.82 34.47
CA LEU A 12 -51.40 -2.71 34.70
C LEU A 12 -50.16 -2.10 34.03
N VAL A 13 -49.22 -1.56 34.82
CA VAL A 13 -47.92 -1.10 34.34
C VAL A 13 -47.00 -2.33 34.20
N LEU A 14 -46.78 -2.78 32.96
CA LEU A 14 -45.71 -3.74 32.66
C LEU A 14 -44.36 -3.02 32.77
N ALA A 15 -43.61 -3.30 33.81
CA ALA A 15 -42.21 -2.93 33.91
C ALA A 15 -41.40 -3.81 32.93
N ALA A 16 -40.98 -3.21 31.82
CA ALA A 16 -40.02 -3.82 30.92
C ALA A 16 -38.64 -3.84 31.59
N THR A 17 -38.25 -4.99 32.12
CA THR A 17 -36.86 -5.22 32.57
C THR A 17 -35.97 -5.29 31.35
N GLY A 18 -35.38 -4.14 30.98
CA GLY A 18 -34.32 -4.08 30.00
C GLY A 18 -33.13 -4.90 30.48
N ARG A 19 -32.83 -6.02 29.78
CA ARG A 19 -31.55 -6.72 29.93
C ARG A 19 -30.49 -5.72 29.49
N PRO A 20 -29.41 -5.51 30.30
CA PRO A 20 -28.27 -4.78 29.83
C PRO A 20 -27.71 -5.55 28.62
N ALA A 21 -27.57 -4.87 27.49
CA ALA A 21 -26.79 -5.38 26.37
C ALA A 21 -25.41 -5.74 26.92
N ALA A 22 -25.01 -7.02 26.77
CA ALA A 22 -23.70 -7.46 27.14
C ALA A 22 -22.71 -6.54 26.40
N ALA A 23 -21.92 -5.78 27.14
CA ALA A 23 -20.79 -5.05 26.61
C ALA A 23 -19.93 -6.06 25.87
N ALA A 24 -19.71 -5.81 24.57
CA ALA A 24 -18.75 -6.59 23.79
C ALA A 24 -17.43 -6.56 24.58
N ALA A 25 -16.94 -7.74 24.94
CA ALA A 25 -15.71 -7.86 25.66
C ALA A 25 -14.63 -7.07 24.93
N ASP A 26 -14.01 -6.14 25.61
CA ASP A 26 -12.86 -5.35 25.20
C ASP A 26 -11.73 -6.34 24.88
N ILE A 27 -11.62 -6.70 23.59
CA ILE A 27 -10.50 -7.48 23.09
C ILE A 27 -9.31 -6.56 23.25
N GLY A 28 -8.47 -6.85 24.23
CA GLY A 28 -7.50 -5.99 24.86
C GLY A 28 -6.74 -5.09 23.88
N ASP A 29 -6.56 -3.85 24.28
CA ASP A 29 -5.90 -2.73 23.60
C ASP A 29 -4.53 -3.09 22.95
N ALA A 30 -3.93 -4.21 23.37
CA ALA A 30 -2.65 -4.72 22.85
C ALA A 30 -2.69 -5.22 21.39
N ASP A 31 -3.86 -5.47 20.81
CA ASP A 31 -4.02 -6.13 19.51
C ASP A 31 -4.57 -5.20 18.41
N THR A 32 -4.57 -3.89 18.63
CA THR A 32 -5.05 -2.89 17.68
C THR A 32 -3.90 -2.29 16.85
N LEU A 33 -4.20 -1.71 15.68
CA LEU A 33 -3.22 -0.94 14.88
C LEU A 33 -2.62 0.22 15.68
N GLY A 34 -3.42 0.86 16.55
CA GLY A 34 -2.95 1.91 17.45
C GLY A 34 -1.97 1.39 18.52
N ALA A 35 -2.13 0.17 18.99
CA ALA A 35 -1.17 -0.46 19.91
C ALA A 35 0.17 -0.74 19.22
N ILE A 36 0.15 -1.20 17.97
CA ILE A 36 1.38 -1.37 17.16
C ILE A 36 2.10 -0.02 17.01
N GLU A 37 1.37 1.04 16.68
CA GLU A 37 1.92 2.40 16.54
C GLU A 37 2.60 2.85 17.84
N ARG A 38 1.92 2.73 18.98
CA ARG A 38 2.47 3.10 20.29
C ARG A 38 3.73 2.31 20.63
N ALA A 39 3.74 1.00 20.33
CA ALA A 39 4.86 0.12 20.65
C ALA A 39 6.16 0.49 19.92
N VAL A 40 6.08 1.03 18.71
CA VAL A 40 7.25 1.45 17.93
C VAL A 40 7.55 2.95 18.08
N ALA A 41 6.72 3.69 18.82
CA ALA A 41 6.84 5.13 19.02
C ALA A 41 7.07 5.89 17.69
N GLY A 42 6.27 5.56 16.68
CA GLY A 42 6.32 6.17 15.36
C GLY A 42 4.92 6.61 14.91
N ARG A 43 4.78 7.06 13.67
CA ARG A 43 3.50 7.37 13.04
C ARG A 43 3.16 6.28 12.00
N LEU A 44 2.11 5.50 12.28
CA LEU A 44 1.68 4.35 11.45
C LEU A 44 0.40 4.67 10.70
N GLY A 45 0.42 4.56 9.39
CA GLY A 45 -0.76 4.62 8.52
C GLY A 45 -1.03 3.27 7.87
N VAL A 46 -2.26 2.81 7.91
CA VAL A 46 -2.67 1.52 7.33
C VAL A 46 -4.00 1.68 6.61
N GLN A 47 -4.12 1.07 5.46
CA GLN A 47 -5.38 0.74 4.81
C GLN A 47 -5.29 -0.68 4.28
N ALA A 48 -6.30 -1.49 4.55
CA ALA A 48 -6.52 -2.78 3.93
C ALA A 48 -7.93 -2.86 3.35
N TYR A 49 -8.07 -3.59 2.24
CA TYR A 49 -9.34 -3.79 1.56
C TYR A 49 -9.44 -5.23 1.06
N ASP A 50 -10.53 -5.89 1.37
CA ASP A 50 -10.85 -7.23 0.89
C ASP A 50 -11.71 -7.12 -0.39
N LEU A 51 -11.16 -7.57 -1.51
CA LEU A 51 -11.87 -7.55 -2.81
C LEU A 51 -13.06 -8.51 -2.85
N ASP A 52 -13.12 -9.51 -1.98
CA ASP A 52 -14.18 -10.51 -1.93
C ASP A 52 -15.42 -9.96 -1.22
N SER A 53 -15.24 -9.45 -0.01
CA SER A 53 -16.34 -8.97 0.85
C SER A 53 -16.62 -7.46 0.73
N GLY A 54 -15.70 -6.68 0.17
CA GLY A 54 -15.75 -5.22 0.18
C GLY A 54 -15.44 -4.59 1.53
N ARG A 55 -15.08 -5.37 2.55
CA ARG A 55 -14.71 -4.86 3.89
C ARG A 55 -13.37 -4.15 3.85
N SER A 56 -13.19 -3.19 4.72
CA SER A 56 -11.94 -2.46 4.90
C SER A 56 -11.55 -2.33 6.37
N LEU A 57 -10.25 -2.16 6.60
CA LEU A 57 -9.65 -1.85 7.89
C LEU A 57 -8.67 -0.71 7.70
N GLY A 58 -8.74 0.34 8.53
CA GLY A 58 -7.87 1.50 8.41
C GLY A 58 -7.38 2.04 9.75
N HIS A 59 -6.22 2.71 9.70
CA HIS A 59 -5.66 3.50 10.79
C HIS A 59 -4.89 4.66 10.17
N ARG A 60 -5.21 5.91 10.52
CA ARG A 60 -4.67 7.11 9.85
C ARG A 60 -4.69 7.00 8.31
N ALA A 61 -5.75 6.38 7.78
CA ALA A 61 -5.81 5.94 6.38
C ALA A 61 -5.75 7.12 5.38
N ASP A 62 -6.24 8.29 5.77
CA ASP A 62 -6.28 9.49 4.93
C ASP A 62 -5.13 10.47 5.18
N GLU A 63 -4.29 10.22 6.19
CA GLU A 63 -3.13 11.05 6.46
C GLU A 63 -2.01 10.81 5.44
N ARG A 64 -1.20 11.86 5.19
CA ARG A 64 -0.07 11.77 4.25
C ARG A 64 1.14 11.09 4.88
N PHE A 65 1.76 10.23 4.09
CA PHE A 65 3.00 9.52 4.42
C PHE A 65 3.98 9.60 3.25
N PRO A 66 5.31 9.63 3.50
CA PRO A 66 6.31 9.59 2.45
C PRO A 66 6.17 8.31 1.62
N LEU A 67 6.14 8.44 0.29
CA LEU A 67 6.08 7.29 -0.64
C LEU A 67 7.31 6.41 -0.52
N CYS A 68 8.47 7.03 -0.50
CA CYS A 68 9.73 6.35 -0.76
C CYS A 68 9.56 5.40 -1.97
N SER A 69 10.28 4.30 -2.02
CA SER A 69 10.26 3.39 -3.16
C SER A 69 8.92 2.68 -3.42
N THR A 70 7.86 2.88 -2.61
CA THR A 70 6.55 2.31 -2.93
C THR A 70 5.98 2.87 -4.24
N PHE A 71 6.37 4.06 -4.68
CA PHE A 71 5.93 4.62 -5.95
C PHE A 71 6.31 3.76 -7.17
N LYS A 72 7.31 2.88 -7.07
CA LYS A 72 7.89 2.15 -8.21
C LYS A 72 6.92 1.14 -8.84
N TRP A 73 5.98 0.58 -8.06
CA TRP A 73 4.93 -0.24 -8.65
C TRP A 73 3.96 0.60 -9.49
N LEU A 74 3.58 1.81 -9.01
CA LEU A 74 2.77 2.77 -9.78
C LEU A 74 3.49 3.27 -11.02
N LEU A 75 4.81 3.48 -10.93
CA LEU A 75 5.65 3.84 -12.07
C LEU A 75 5.62 2.74 -13.15
N ALA A 76 5.80 1.47 -12.74
CA ALA A 76 5.67 0.35 -13.66
C ALA A 76 4.26 0.25 -14.25
N ALA A 77 3.20 0.51 -13.45
CA ALA A 77 1.82 0.60 -13.95
C ALA A 77 1.65 1.69 -15.00
N ALA A 78 2.24 2.88 -14.78
CA ALA A 78 2.19 3.98 -15.74
C ALA A 78 2.87 3.63 -17.08
N VAL A 79 4.00 2.93 -17.00
CA VAL A 79 4.70 2.42 -18.20
C VAL A 79 3.84 1.39 -18.93
N LEU A 80 3.27 0.42 -18.20
CA LEU A 80 2.41 -0.62 -18.76
C LEU A 80 1.13 -0.04 -19.39
N ALA A 81 0.54 0.99 -18.81
CA ALA A 81 -0.60 1.69 -19.41
C ALA A 81 -0.23 2.35 -20.75
N ARG A 82 1.01 2.82 -20.90
CA ARG A 82 1.51 3.32 -22.21
C ARG A 82 1.74 2.19 -23.19
N VAL A 83 2.19 1.02 -22.72
CA VAL A 83 2.32 -0.18 -23.56
C VAL A 83 0.96 -0.63 -24.07
N ASP A 84 -0.05 -0.71 -23.19
CA ASP A 84 -1.42 -1.07 -23.56
C ASP A 84 -2.03 -0.09 -24.58
N ALA A 85 -1.64 1.18 -24.50
CA ALA A 85 -2.05 2.22 -25.43
C ALA A 85 -1.19 2.30 -26.71
N GLY A 86 -0.23 1.39 -26.92
CA GLY A 86 0.67 1.39 -28.09
C GLY A 86 1.68 2.55 -28.12
N ARG A 87 1.86 3.26 -27.00
CA ARG A 87 2.75 4.43 -26.86
C ARG A 87 4.11 4.09 -26.28
N GLU A 88 4.33 2.84 -25.89
CA GLU A 88 5.59 2.29 -25.40
C GLU A 88 5.69 0.83 -25.81
N ARG A 89 6.91 0.27 -25.82
CA ARG A 89 7.17 -1.16 -26.07
C ARG A 89 8.10 -1.71 -25.01
N LEU A 90 7.73 -2.84 -24.45
CA LEU A 90 8.50 -3.50 -23.38
C LEU A 90 9.92 -3.91 -23.85
N GLU A 91 10.07 -4.20 -25.14
CA GLU A 91 11.33 -4.62 -25.74
C GLU A 91 12.25 -3.44 -26.07
N ARG A 92 11.75 -2.20 -26.08
CA ARG A 92 12.58 -1.02 -26.34
C ARG A 92 13.71 -0.94 -25.31
N ARG A 93 14.93 -0.83 -25.79
CA ARG A 93 16.12 -0.74 -24.94
C ARG A 93 16.45 0.71 -24.64
N ILE A 94 16.86 0.93 -23.39
CA ILE A 94 17.34 2.21 -22.89
C ILE A 94 18.81 2.03 -22.58
N VAL A 95 19.65 2.74 -23.31
CA VAL A 95 21.10 2.81 -23.09
C VAL A 95 21.36 3.97 -22.14
N TYR A 96 22.23 3.76 -21.16
CA TYR A 96 22.60 4.74 -20.15
C TYR A 96 24.09 4.63 -19.80
N GLY A 97 24.69 5.74 -19.43
CA GLY A 97 26.08 5.83 -19.01
C GLY A 97 26.25 5.81 -17.49
N ARG A 98 27.48 5.98 -17.04
CA ARG A 98 27.85 6.01 -15.61
C ARG A 98 27.22 7.18 -14.87
N GLU A 99 26.96 8.27 -15.55
CA GLU A 99 26.34 9.49 -15.03
C GLU A 99 24.90 9.28 -14.53
N ALA A 100 24.22 8.26 -15.04
CA ALA A 100 22.87 7.89 -14.59
C ALA A 100 22.84 7.02 -13.33
N LEU A 101 24.00 6.46 -12.92
CA LEU A 101 24.06 5.51 -11.83
C LEU A 101 23.84 6.21 -10.48
N LEU A 102 22.96 5.63 -9.69
CA LEU A 102 22.76 5.94 -8.29
C LEU A 102 23.43 4.87 -7.41
N GLU A 103 23.64 5.19 -6.14
CA GLU A 103 24.28 4.30 -5.17
C GLU A 103 23.59 2.92 -5.09
N TYR A 104 22.27 2.91 -5.04
CA TYR A 104 21.49 1.66 -5.01
C TYR A 104 20.98 1.30 -6.41
N ALA A 105 21.78 0.54 -7.14
CA ALA A 105 21.54 0.16 -8.54
C ALA A 105 21.95 -1.30 -8.83
N PRO A 106 21.39 -2.31 -8.11
CA PRO A 106 21.90 -3.68 -8.16
C PRO A 106 21.78 -4.37 -9.53
N VAL A 107 20.84 -3.96 -10.36
CA VAL A 107 20.63 -4.51 -11.70
C VAL A 107 21.23 -3.62 -12.78
N THR A 108 21.12 -2.31 -12.64
CA THR A 108 21.55 -1.36 -13.65
C THR A 108 23.05 -1.11 -13.63
N ALA A 109 23.71 -1.11 -12.45
CA ALA A 109 25.16 -0.84 -12.36
C ALA A 109 26.04 -1.83 -13.17
N PRO A 110 25.82 -3.16 -13.12
CA PRO A 110 26.62 -4.09 -13.92
C PRO A 110 26.33 -4.06 -15.43
N ARG A 111 25.32 -3.31 -15.87
CA ARG A 111 24.91 -3.22 -17.30
C ARG A 111 25.18 -1.87 -17.95
N VAL A 112 25.91 -0.97 -17.25
CA VAL A 112 26.27 0.35 -17.75
C VAL A 112 27.19 0.25 -18.97
N GLY A 113 27.00 1.13 -19.96
CA GLY A 113 27.86 1.21 -21.16
C GLY A 113 27.67 0.06 -22.16
N GLY A 114 26.75 -0.87 -21.91
CA GLY A 114 26.42 -1.97 -22.82
C GLY A 114 25.25 -1.63 -23.75
N GLN A 115 24.50 -2.65 -24.16
CA GLN A 115 23.29 -2.49 -24.98
C GLN A 115 22.09 -1.90 -24.18
N GLY A 116 22.31 -1.45 -22.94
CA GLY A 116 21.28 -0.99 -22.03
C GLY A 116 20.36 -2.12 -21.56
N LEU A 117 19.24 -1.73 -20.95
CA LEU A 117 18.18 -2.64 -20.50
C LEU A 117 16.88 -2.35 -21.25
N SER A 118 16.07 -3.38 -21.49
CA SER A 118 14.72 -3.17 -22.01
C SER A 118 13.82 -2.47 -20.99
N VAL A 119 12.75 -1.85 -21.44
CA VAL A 119 11.74 -1.25 -20.56
C VAL A 119 11.18 -2.30 -19.60
N ALA A 120 10.97 -3.54 -20.06
CA ALA A 120 10.53 -4.64 -19.20
C ALA A 120 11.57 -4.97 -18.11
N GLU A 121 12.86 -5.06 -18.46
CA GLU A 121 13.96 -5.33 -17.51
C GLU A 121 14.06 -4.20 -16.47
N LEU A 122 13.89 -2.93 -16.88
CA LEU A 122 13.90 -1.79 -15.95
C LEU A 122 12.70 -1.80 -15.01
N CYS A 123 11.48 -2.10 -15.52
CA CYS A 123 10.29 -2.24 -14.67
C CYS A 123 10.49 -3.37 -13.65
N ALA A 124 10.95 -4.53 -14.10
CA ALA A 124 11.27 -5.65 -13.22
C ALA A 124 12.31 -5.25 -12.16
N ALA A 125 13.40 -4.60 -12.52
CA ALA A 125 14.45 -4.16 -11.59
C ALA A 125 13.89 -3.14 -10.55
N ALA A 126 13.12 -2.16 -11.00
CA ALA A 126 12.51 -1.17 -10.11
C ALA A 126 11.54 -1.80 -9.11
N VAL A 127 10.75 -2.80 -9.52
CA VAL A 127 9.75 -3.44 -8.66
C VAL A 127 10.36 -4.52 -7.77
N THR A 128 11.15 -5.45 -8.34
CA THR A 128 11.61 -6.66 -7.63
C THR A 128 12.72 -6.40 -6.62
N VAL A 129 13.70 -5.56 -6.98
CA VAL A 129 14.85 -5.23 -6.13
C VAL A 129 14.98 -3.75 -5.81
N SER A 130 14.00 -2.96 -6.21
CA SER A 130 13.95 -1.52 -5.91
C SER A 130 15.09 -0.70 -6.50
N ASP A 131 15.64 -1.06 -7.66
CA ASP A 131 16.75 -0.36 -8.33
C ASP A 131 16.38 1.12 -8.60
N ASN A 132 17.17 2.04 -8.04
CA ASN A 132 16.89 3.48 -8.10
C ASN A 132 17.20 4.08 -9.47
N THR A 133 18.28 3.62 -10.11
CA THR A 133 18.62 4.04 -11.47
C THR A 133 17.56 3.58 -12.48
N ALA A 134 17.10 2.34 -12.37
CA ALA A 134 16.00 1.84 -13.19
C ALA A 134 14.74 2.70 -13.05
N ALA A 135 14.40 3.09 -11.81
CA ALA A 135 13.26 3.97 -11.56
C ALA A 135 13.41 5.35 -12.22
N ASN A 136 14.58 5.98 -12.10
CA ASN A 136 14.83 7.28 -12.73
C ASN A 136 14.80 7.19 -14.26
N LEU A 137 15.39 6.15 -14.87
CA LEU A 137 15.33 5.92 -16.31
C LEU A 137 13.90 5.74 -16.81
N LEU A 138 13.05 5.03 -16.05
CA LEU A 138 11.62 4.91 -16.37
C LEU A 138 10.87 6.23 -16.19
N LEU A 139 11.15 7.02 -15.15
CA LEU A 139 10.59 8.36 -14.99
C LEU A 139 10.92 9.25 -16.19
N ASP A 140 12.13 9.17 -16.74
CA ASP A 140 12.51 9.92 -17.93
C ASP A 140 11.65 9.55 -19.14
N THR A 141 11.33 8.26 -19.32
CA THR A 141 10.46 7.82 -20.43
C THR A 141 9.03 8.32 -20.29
N LEU A 142 8.57 8.60 -19.08
CA LEU A 142 7.26 9.16 -18.82
C LEU A 142 7.21 10.68 -19.02
N GLY A 143 8.32 11.39 -18.86
CA GLY A 143 8.40 12.84 -18.80
C GLY A 143 8.56 13.38 -17.38
N GLY A 144 9.07 12.57 -16.46
CA GLY A 144 9.44 12.95 -15.09
C GLY A 144 8.32 12.82 -14.04
N PRO A 145 8.57 13.32 -12.82
CA PRO A 145 7.65 13.20 -11.69
C PRO A 145 6.26 13.78 -11.92
N ALA A 146 6.16 14.92 -12.63
CA ALA A 146 4.87 15.54 -12.96
C ALA A 146 4.00 14.64 -13.87
N ALA A 147 4.62 13.96 -14.85
CA ALA A 147 3.92 13.03 -15.72
C ALA A 147 3.47 11.76 -14.96
N PHE A 148 4.28 11.27 -14.02
CA PHE A 148 3.87 10.22 -13.09
C PHE A 148 2.63 10.66 -12.28
N THR A 149 2.69 11.85 -11.66
CA THR A 149 1.56 12.38 -10.89
C THR A 149 0.30 12.53 -11.77
N SER A 150 0.45 12.96 -13.02
CA SER A 150 -0.65 13.04 -13.97
C SER A 150 -1.27 11.66 -14.25
N PHE A 151 -0.45 10.62 -14.41
CA PHE A 151 -0.97 9.25 -14.53
C PHE A 151 -1.77 8.83 -13.29
N VAL A 152 -1.26 9.10 -12.10
CA VAL A 152 -1.95 8.77 -10.84
C VAL A 152 -3.33 9.46 -10.77
N ARG A 153 -3.46 10.68 -11.29
CA ARG A 153 -4.76 11.38 -11.40
C ARG A 153 -5.77 10.63 -12.29
N THR A 154 -5.29 9.91 -13.31
CA THR A 154 -6.19 9.08 -14.16
C THR A 154 -6.77 7.87 -13.42
N LEU A 155 -6.16 7.45 -12.31
CA LEU A 155 -6.68 6.42 -11.42
C LEU A 155 -7.75 6.95 -10.45
N GLY A 156 -8.06 8.25 -10.48
CA GLY A 156 -8.94 8.91 -9.52
C GLY A 156 -8.25 9.35 -8.22
N ASP A 157 -6.96 9.07 -8.06
CA ASP A 157 -6.20 9.45 -6.87
C ASP A 157 -5.77 10.93 -6.95
N ARG A 158 -6.29 11.74 -6.04
CA ARG A 158 -6.00 13.17 -5.91
C ARG A 158 -4.97 13.49 -4.82
N VAL A 159 -4.54 12.47 -4.08
CA VAL A 159 -3.65 12.62 -2.92
C VAL A 159 -2.21 12.37 -3.30
N THR A 160 -1.89 11.21 -3.89
CA THR A 160 -0.54 10.80 -4.24
C THR A 160 0.12 11.79 -5.20
N ARG A 161 1.35 12.19 -4.87
CA ARG A 161 2.18 13.06 -5.71
C ARG A 161 3.64 12.65 -5.65
N LEU A 162 4.31 12.80 -6.76
CA LEU A 162 5.75 12.68 -6.88
C LEU A 162 6.29 14.02 -7.40
N ASP A 163 7.26 14.58 -6.72
CA ASP A 163 7.83 15.90 -7.01
C ASP A 163 9.30 15.80 -7.37
N ARG A 164 9.98 14.81 -6.82
CA ARG A 164 11.43 14.62 -6.92
C ARG A 164 11.74 13.25 -7.54
N ARG A 165 13.01 13.03 -7.79
CA ARG A 165 13.57 11.77 -8.29
C ARG A 165 14.30 11.04 -7.18
N GLU A 166 14.68 9.79 -7.43
CA GLU A 166 15.64 9.09 -6.58
C GLU A 166 17.00 9.81 -6.61
N PRO A 167 17.72 9.96 -5.49
CA PRO A 167 17.35 9.53 -4.14
C PRO A 167 16.59 10.60 -3.33
N ALA A 168 16.45 11.84 -3.82
CA ALA A 168 15.95 12.98 -3.08
C ALA A 168 14.50 12.80 -2.55
N LEU A 169 13.67 12.01 -3.22
CA LEU A 169 12.30 11.70 -2.80
C LEU A 169 12.22 10.93 -1.47
N ASN A 170 13.34 10.39 -0.98
CA ASN A 170 13.40 9.60 0.25
C ASN A 170 13.76 10.43 1.50
N GLU A 171 13.85 11.76 1.41
CA GLU A 171 14.14 12.61 2.59
C GLU A 171 13.12 12.40 3.73
N ALA A 172 11.84 12.27 3.40
CA ALA A 172 10.75 11.97 4.33
C ALA A 172 10.61 12.97 5.49
N ARG A 173 10.88 14.26 5.26
CA ARG A 173 10.81 15.29 6.31
C ARG A 173 9.39 15.43 6.85
N PRO A 174 9.17 15.47 8.17
CA PRO A 174 7.87 15.72 8.76
C PRO A 174 7.24 17.01 8.23
N GLY A 175 5.96 16.94 7.85
CA GLY A 175 5.22 18.09 7.30
C GLY A 175 5.51 18.43 5.83
N ASP A 176 6.45 17.76 5.17
CA ASP A 176 6.69 17.93 3.72
C ASP A 176 5.66 17.10 2.93
N GLU A 177 4.84 17.77 2.13
CA GLU A 177 3.84 17.09 1.29
C GLU A 177 4.42 16.50 0.00
N ARG A 178 5.66 16.88 -0.38
CA ARG A 178 6.30 16.34 -1.59
C ARG A 178 6.53 14.84 -1.44
N ASP A 179 6.35 14.13 -2.55
CA ASP A 179 6.59 12.68 -2.65
C ASP A 179 5.80 11.85 -1.61
N THR A 180 4.53 12.23 -1.41
CA THR A 180 3.65 11.59 -0.42
C THR A 180 2.42 10.94 -1.06
N THR A 181 1.82 10.05 -0.28
CA THR A 181 0.51 9.42 -0.52
C THR A 181 -0.26 9.34 0.79
N SER A 182 -1.48 8.79 0.76
CA SER A 182 -2.14 8.23 1.95
C SER A 182 -2.35 6.72 1.77
N PRO A 183 -2.44 5.94 2.86
CA PRO A 183 -2.76 4.51 2.76
C PRO A 183 -4.03 4.23 1.96
N ALA A 184 -5.09 5.01 2.16
CA ALA A 184 -6.35 4.88 1.43
C ALA A 184 -6.19 5.15 -0.07
N ALA A 185 -5.47 6.22 -0.44
CA ALA A 185 -5.20 6.53 -1.84
C ALA A 185 -4.39 5.43 -2.51
N MET A 186 -3.39 4.88 -1.82
CA MET A 186 -2.54 3.81 -2.34
C MET A 186 -3.33 2.51 -2.59
N VAL A 187 -4.22 2.12 -1.66
CA VAL A 187 -5.10 0.95 -1.84
C VAL A 187 -6.10 1.17 -2.97
N ALA A 188 -6.67 2.38 -3.08
CA ALA A 188 -7.55 2.73 -4.18
C ALA A 188 -6.82 2.66 -5.53
N ALA A 189 -5.56 3.15 -5.59
CA ALA A 189 -4.72 3.05 -6.79
C ALA A 189 -4.41 1.60 -7.16
N LEU A 190 -4.06 0.72 -6.20
CA LEU A 190 -3.90 -0.73 -6.43
C LEU A 190 -5.15 -1.34 -7.04
N ARG A 191 -6.31 -1.05 -6.43
CA ARG A 191 -7.59 -1.57 -6.88
C ARG A 191 -7.90 -1.12 -8.32
N GLN A 192 -7.75 0.17 -8.59
CA GLN A 192 -8.08 0.73 -9.91
C GLN A 192 -7.10 0.26 -10.99
N ALA A 193 -5.79 0.26 -10.71
CA ALA A 193 -4.78 -0.12 -11.69
C ALA A 193 -4.85 -1.61 -12.05
N LEU A 194 -4.93 -2.49 -11.05
CA LEU A 194 -4.78 -3.94 -11.23
C LEU A 194 -6.10 -4.68 -11.46
N PHE A 195 -7.21 -4.15 -10.92
CA PHE A 195 -8.52 -4.84 -10.91
C PHE A 195 -9.65 -3.99 -11.47
N GLY A 196 -9.44 -2.68 -11.68
CA GLY A 196 -10.44 -1.72 -12.18
C GLY A 196 -10.40 -1.49 -13.69
N GLY A 197 -9.59 -2.25 -14.44
CA GLY A 197 -9.54 -2.17 -15.91
C GLY A 197 -8.66 -1.04 -16.47
N THR A 198 -7.84 -0.37 -15.65
CA THR A 198 -6.86 0.62 -16.15
C THR A 198 -5.76 -0.04 -16.96
N LEU A 199 -5.23 -1.17 -16.49
CA LEU A 199 -4.31 -2.01 -17.23
C LEU A 199 -5.06 -3.14 -17.94
N SER A 200 -4.54 -3.56 -19.09
CA SER A 200 -4.98 -4.81 -19.70
C SER A 200 -4.71 -5.98 -18.75
N ARG A 201 -5.42 -7.09 -18.93
CA ARG A 201 -5.21 -8.30 -18.15
C ARG A 201 -3.73 -8.74 -18.20
N ARG A 202 -3.11 -8.72 -19.39
CA ARG A 202 -1.70 -9.09 -19.58
C ARG A 202 -0.77 -8.20 -18.78
N SER A 203 -0.98 -6.89 -18.80
CA SER A 203 -0.16 -5.91 -18.09
C SER A 203 -0.34 -6.01 -16.57
N SER A 204 -1.58 -6.23 -16.10
CA SER A 204 -1.86 -6.47 -14.67
C SER A 204 -1.17 -7.75 -14.17
N GLU A 205 -1.28 -8.86 -14.91
CA GLU A 205 -0.63 -10.13 -14.56
C GLU A 205 0.90 -9.98 -14.52
N LEU A 206 1.50 -9.26 -15.48
CA LEU A 206 2.93 -9.01 -15.52
C LEU A 206 3.41 -8.17 -14.33
N LEU A 207 2.69 -7.10 -13.98
CA LEU A 207 3.01 -6.27 -12.82
C LEU A 207 2.91 -7.08 -11.53
N LEU A 208 1.85 -7.88 -11.37
CA LEU A 208 1.67 -8.77 -10.23
C LEU A 208 2.80 -9.82 -10.15
N GLN A 209 3.27 -10.35 -11.26
CA GLN A 209 4.44 -11.27 -11.28
C GLN A 209 5.68 -10.56 -10.73
N TRP A 210 5.97 -9.33 -11.14
CA TRP A 210 7.10 -8.56 -10.61
C TRP A 210 6.94 -8.28 -9.11
N MET A 211 5.74 -7.93 -8.64
CA MET A 211 5.49 -7.71 -7.21
C MET A 211 5.65 -9.01 -6.40
N VAL A 212 5.20 -10.15 -6.91
CA VAL A 212 5.40 -11.47 -6.25
C VAL A 212 6.87 -11.84 -6.18
N ALA A 213 7.65 -11.50 -7.22
CA ALA A 213 9.10 -11.73 -7.26
C ALA A 213 9.91 -10.72 -6.42
N SER A 214 9.25 -9.79 -5.72
CA SER A 214 9.93 -8.84 -4.81
C SER A 214 10.73 -9.57 -3.75
N SER A 215 12.00 -9.19 -3.61
CA SER A 215 12.93 -9.75 -2.61
C SER A 215 13.10 -8.85 -1.37
N THR A 216 12.51 -7.65 -1.38
CA THR A 216 12.76 -6.63 -0.36
C THR A 216 11.79 -6.67 0.81
N GLY A 217 10.65 -7.37 0.68
CA GLY A 217 9.55 -7.36 1.66
C GLY A 217 9.51 -8.56 2.61
N ALA A 218 10.51 -9.46 2.58
CA ALA A 218 10.48 -10.73 3.31
C ALA A 218 10.24 -10.61 4.83
N LYS A 219 10.62 -9.48 5.43
CA LYS A 219 10.48 -9.22 6.88
C LYS A 219 9.31 -8.28 7.24
N ARG A 220 8.60 -7.74 6.22
CA ARG A 220 7.53 -6.76 6.40
C ARG A 220 6.14 -7.42 6.34
N LEU A 221 5.20 -6.88 5.55
CA LEU A 221 3.84 -7.42 5.46
C LEU A 221 3.85 -8.93 5.15
N ARG A 222 4.71 -9.38 4.25
CA ARG A 222 4.84 -10.80 3.88
C ARG A 222 5.07 -11.71 5.10
N ALA A 223 5.89 -11.29 6.05
CA ALA A 223 6.19 -12.08 7.27
C ALA A 223 5.00 -12.24 8.23
N GLY A 224 3.95 -11.44 8.07
CA GLY A 224 2.76 -11.50 8.93
C GLY A 224 1.63 -12.37 8.37
N PHE A 225 1.68 -12.73 7.08
CA PHE A 225 0.73 -13.65 6.46
C PHE A 225 1.23 -15.09 6.53
N PRO A 226 0.34 -16.11 6.45
CA PRO A 226 0.73 -17.51 6.36
C PRO A 226 1.69 -17.75 5.20
N ALA A 227 2.66 -18.66 5.40
CA ALA A 227 3.74 -18.91 4.44
C ALA A 227 3.26 -19.52 3.11
N ASP A 228 2.10 -20.17 3.11
CA ASP A 228 1.45 -20.75 1.94
C ASP A 228 0.64 -19.71 1.12
N TRP A 229 0.46 -18.50 1.64
CA TRP A 229 -0.22 -17.45 0.89
C TRP A 229 0.70 -16.78 -0.11
N LYS A 230 0.20 -16.56 -1.33
CA LYS A 230 0.90 -15.74 -2.31
C LYS A 230 0.81 -14.27 -1.92
N VAL A 231 1.97 -13.60 -1.87
CA VAL A 231 2.09 -12.17 -1.57
C VAL A 231 2.93 -11.51 -2.65
N GLY A 232 2.41 -10.46 -3.26
CA GLY A 232 3.15 -9.55 -4.13
C GLY A 232 3.27 -8.21 -3.44
N ASP A 233 4.49 -7.69 -3.26
CA ASP A 233 4.72 -6.47 -2.49
C ASP A 233 5.69 -5.49 -3.15
N LYS A 234 5.63 -4.25 -2.71
CA LYS A 234 6.63 -3.23 -2.97
C LYS A 234 6.94 -2.43 -1.73
N THR A 235 8.17 -2.53 -1.26
CA THR A 235 8.66 -1.80 -0.09
C THR A 235 9.07 -0.38 -0.37
N GLY A 236 9.15 0.44 0.68
CA GLY A 236 9.77 1.76 0.70
C GLY A 236 10.58 1.97 1.97
N SER A 237 11.70 2.67 1.87
CA SER A 237 12.52 3.08 3.02
C SER A 237 13.11 4.47 2.77
N GLY A 238 13.23 5.29 3.80
CA GLY A 238 13.73 6.65 3.70
C GLY A 238 14.16 7.23 5.03
N GLY A 239 14.35 8.54 5.05
CA GLY A 239 14.63 9.30 6.27
C GLY A 239 13.56 9.14 7.35
N GLU A 240 13.81 9.69 8.52
CA GLU A 240 12.91 9.69 9.68
C GLU A 240 12.40 8.28 10.05
N GLY A 241 13.23 7.27 9.84
CA GLY A 241 12.87 5.88 10.10
C GLY A 241 11.73 5.35 9.22
N THR A 242 11.48 5.97 8.08
CA THR A 242 10.40 5.55 7.17
C THR A 242 10.59 4.12 6.69
N THR A 243 9.57 3.31 6.91
CA THR A 243 9.54 1.88 6.58
C THR A 243 8.13 1.52 6.10
N ASN A 244 7.97 1.30 4.81
CA ASN A 244 6.69 1.13 4.14
C ASN A 244 6.61 -0.21 3.44
N ASP A 245 5.37 -0.69 3.25
CA ASP A 245 5.12 -1.83 2.38
C ASP A 245 3.70 -1.76 1.80
N VAL A 246 3.57 -2.06 0.51
CA VAL A 246 2.30 -2.10 -0.22
C VAL A 246 2.18 -3.47 -0.87
N ALA A 247 1.08 -4.17 -0.60
CA ALA A 247 0.94 -5.58 -0.97
C ALA A 247 -0.43 -5.92 -1.58
N VAL A 248 -0.40 -6.90 -2.47
CA VAL A 248 -1.54 -7.71 -2.91
C VAL A 248 -1.33 -9.12 -2.36
N VAL A 249 -2.32 -9.62 -1.63
CA VAL A 249 -2.22 -10.87 -0.87
C VAL A 249 -3.35 -11.79 -1.28
N TRP A 250 -3.05 -13.04 -1.65
CA TRP A 250 -4.04 -14.03 -2.07
C TRP A 250 -4.25 -15.08 -0.98
N PRO A 251 -5.32 -14.97 -0.17
CA PRO A 251 -5.76 -16.07 0.68
C PRO A 251 -6.21 -17.25 -0.20
N PRO A 252 -5.98 -18.52 0.20
CA PRO A 252 -6.45 -19.67 -0.56
C PRO A 252 -7.96 -19.64 -0.82
N GLY A 253 -8.35 -19.83 -2.08
CA GLY A 253 -9.75 -19.93 -2.48
C GLY A 253 -10.57 -18.63 -2.43
N ARG A 254 -9.93 -17.46 -2.25
CA ARG A 254 -10.60 -16.15 -2.16
C ARG A 254 -9.98 -15.11 -3.10
N ALA A 255 -10.75 -14.05 -3.35
CA ALA A 255 -10.21 -12.86 -3.99
C ALA A 255 -9.12 -12.19 -3.09
N PRO A 256 -8.18 -11.43 -3.67
CA PRO A 256 -7.06 -10.88 -2.92
C PRO A 256 -7.45 -9.78 -1.93
N LEU A 257 -6.61 -9.63 -0.90
CA LEU A 257 -6.55 -8.45 -0.05
C LEU A 257 -5.57 -7.44 -0.66
N LEU A 258 -5.90 -6.16 -0.58
CA LEU A 258 -5.01 -5.04 -0.88
C LEU A 258 -4.60 -4.38 0.42
N VAL A 259 -3.31 -4.18 0.64
CA VAL A 259 -2.79 -3.63 1.90
C VAL A 259 -1.75 -2.56 1.60
N ALA A 260 -1.86 -1.42 2.27
CA ALA A 260 -0.83 -0.39 2.30
C ALA A 260 -0.51 -0.05 3.75
N ALA A 261 0.75 -0.17 4.14
CA ALA A 261 1.25 0.14 5.46
C ALA A 261 2.46 1.08 5.36
N TYR A 262 2.37 2.21 6.06
CA TYR A 262 3.36 3.28 6.08
C TYR A 262 3.73 3.58 7.53
N LEU A 263 5.00 3.48 7.86
CA LEU A 263 5.56 3.85 9.15
C LEU A 263 6.64 4.90 8.94
N THR A 264 6.55 6.01 9.66
CA THR A 264 7.53 7.11 9.60
C THR A 264 7.67 7.77 10.98
N GLU A 265 8.57 8.76 11.10
CA GLU A 265 8.82 9.46 12.36
C GLU A 265 9.10 8.47 13.50
N CYS A 266 9.90 7.43 13.21
CA CYS A 266 10.12 6.28 14.08
C CYS A 266 11.62 6.07 14.32
N GLN A 267 12.06 6.19 15.56
CA GLN A 267 13.46 6.01 15.95
C GLN A 267 13.81 4.56 16.33
N ALA A 268 12.82 3.65 16.30
CA ALA A 268 13.07 2.25 16.59
C ALA A 268 14.03 1.63 15.55
N PRO A 269 14.82 0.62 15.92
CA PRO A 269 15.68 -0.12 15.00
C PRO A 269 14.90 -0.67 13.80
N LEU A 270 15.56 -0.84 12.64
CA LEU A 270 14.91 -1.35 11.42
C LEU A 270 14.16 -2.66 11.66
N GLU A 271 14.76 -3.58 12.43
CA GLU A 271 14.14 -4.87 12.74
C GLU A 271 12.78 -4.71 13.46
N ALA A 272 12.71 -3.79 14.44
CA ALA A 272 11.45 -3.51 15.15
C ALA A 272 10.41 -2.86 14.25
N ARG A 273 10.82 -1.98 13.33
CA ARG A 273 9.93 -1.36 12.34
C ARG A 273 9.39 -2.39 11.34
N GLU A 274 10.23 -3.32 10.87
CA GLU A 274 9.81 -4.42 9.99
C GLU A 274 8.87 -5.39 10.72
N ALA A 275 9.17 -5.73 11.97
CA ALA A 275 8.29 -6.55 12.81
C ALA A 275 6.92 -5.89 13.04
N ALA A 276 6.86 -4.56 13.19
CA ALA A 276 5.61 -3.82 13.29
C ALA A 276 4.75 -3.98 12.02
N LEU A 277 5.34 -3.92 10.83
CA LEU A 277 4.60 -4.17 9.59
C LEU A 277 4.12 -5.63 9.47
N ALA A 278 4.90 -6.59 9.97
CA ALA A 278 4.45 -7.99 10.06
C ALA A 278 3.25 -8.14 11.02
N LEU A 279 3.22 -7.41 12.14
CA LEU A 279 2.07 -7.36 13.05
C LEU A 279 0.85 -6.73 12.38
N VAL A 280 1.03 -5.65 11.60
CA VAL A 280 -0.06 -5.07 10.79
C VAL A 280 -0.69 -6.13 9.88
N ALA A 281 0.10 -6.93 9.18
CA ALA A 281 -0.42 -7.99 8.31
C ALA A 281 -1.24 -9.04 9.08
N ARG A 282 -0.78 -9.46 10.26
CA ARG A 282 -1.53 -10.37 11.16
C ARG A 282 -2.87 -9.74 11.56
N ARG A 283 -2.86 -8.45 11.92
CA ARG A 283 -4.07 -7.73 12.32
C ARG A 283 -5.05 -7.58 11.17
N VAL A 284 -4.56 -7.27 9.96
CA VAL A 284 -5.37 -7.22 8.74
C VAL A 284 -6.05 -8.56 8.48
N ARG A 285 -5.30 -9.66 8.58
CA ARG A 285 -5.84 -11.02 8.41
C ARG A 285 -6.98 -11.30 9.39
N VAL A 286 -6.77 -11.07 10.68
CA VAL A 286 -7.81 -11.30 11.70
C VAL A 286 -9.00 -10.35 11.52
N GLY A 287 -8.75 -9.07 11.24
CA GLY A 287 -9.82 -8.07 11.10
C GLY A 287 -10.69 -8.22 9.87
N LEU A 288 -10.17 -8.74 8.76
CA LEU A 288 -10.93 -8.88 7.51
C LEU A 288 -11.43 -10.29 7.23
N LEU A 289 -10.71 -11.33 7.69
CA LEU A 289 -11.04 -12.72 7.36
C LEU A 289 -11.58 -13.51 8.56
N GLY A 290 -11.44 -12.95 9.75
CA GLY A 290 -12.10 -13.37 10.98
C GLY A 290 -11.82 -14.35 11.76
#